data_b7d5990189e496fa0adc60243f5ca0fa
#
_entry.id   b7d5990189e496fa0adc60243f5ca0fa
#
_cell.length_a   1.000
_cell.length_b   1.000
_cell.length_c   1.000
_cell.angle_alpha   90.00
_cell.angle_beta   90.00
_cell.angle_gamma   90.00
#
_symmetry.space_group_name_H-M   'P 1'
#
loop_
_entity.id
_entity.type
_entity.pdbx_description
1 polymer ?
#
loop_
_entity_poly.entity_id
_entity_poly.type
_entity_poly.pdbx_seq_one_letter_code
_entity_poly.pdbx_strand_id
1 'polypeptide(L)'
;MARPPAARAKVLDAFARVLIEDGERSATIDAVAARAGVTKGGLLYHFASREALVDGLLERLEELGREDVAAMRSAPEGPVQYYLRTSDVSSSDEFSDLVMAAMRLTQDAGTRARAQLRRLEARWLEVLTEEIGDPARARLVLLVGDGLYWHQMMARGGGASQLRAILPVVEELLG
;
A
#
# COMPACT_ATOMS: atom_id res chain seq x y z
N MET A 1 26.27 13.47 -15.22
CA MET A 1 25.69 12.11 -15.31
C MET A 1 24.82 11.86 -14.07
N ALA A 2 23.56 12.25 -14.12
CA ALA A 2 22.59 12.05 -13.03
C ALA A 2 21.46 11.14 -13.52
N ARG A 3 21.49 9.87 -13.13
CA ARG A 3 20.33 8.99 -13.29
C ARG A 3 20.17 7.96 -12.16
N PRO A 4 20.26 8.39 -10.88
CA PRO A 4 19.99 7.48 -9.75
C PRO A 4 18.52 7.28 -9.43
N PRO A 5 17.58 8.28 -9.51
CA PRO A 5 16.23 8.09 -8.98
C PRO A 5 15.43 7.04 -9.75
N ALA A 6 15.47 7.06 -11.08
CA ALA A 6 14.68 6.15 -11.91
C ALA A 6 15.11 4.67 -11.82
N ALA A 7 16.41 4.39 -11.63
CA ALA A 7 16.90 3.01 -11.49
C ALA A 7 16.55 2.46 -10.09
N ARG A 8 16.65 3.27 -9.04
CA ARG A 8 16.25 2.90 -7.67
C ARG A 8 14.76 2.57 -7.59
N ALA A 9 13.91 3.44 -8.12
CA ALA A 9 12.46 3.21 -8.16
C ALA A 9 12.12 1.93 -8.93
N LYS A 10 12.72 1.74 -10.13
CA LYS A 10 12.50 0.54 -10.94
C LYS A 10 12.88 -0.77 -10.23
N VAL A 11 13.91 -0.75 -9.39
CA VAL A 11 14.30 -1.90 -8.58
C VAL A 11 13.30 -2.15 -7.46
N LEU A 12 12.78 -1.10 -6.80
CA LEU A 12 11.75 -1.25 -5.77
C LEU A 12 10.43 -1.77 -6.35
N ASP A 13 10.01 -1.27 -7.51
CA ASP A 13 8.83 -1.79 -8.23
C ASP A 13 8.98 -3.27 -8.56
N ALA A 14 10.15 -3.66 -9.06
CA ALA A 14 10.42 -5.06 -9.36
C ALA A 14 10.43 -5.93 -8.09
N PHE A 15 10.96 -5.42 -6.98
CA PHE A 15 10.95 -6.11 -5.70
C PHE A 15 9.53 -6.29 -5.17
N ALA A 16 8.70 -5.23 -5.20
CA ALA A 16 7.30 -5.30 -4.81
C ALA A 16 6.54 -6.35 -5.64
N ARG A 17 6.70 -6.35 -6.97
CA ARG A 17 6.06 -7.32 -7.86
C ARG A 17 6.48 -8.76 -7.58
N VAL A 18 7.79 -9.03 -7.35
CA VAL A 18 8.25 -10.37 -6.98
C VAL A 18 7.62 -10.82 -5.65
N LEU A 19 7.54 -9.92 -4.65
CA LEU A 19 6.88 -10.23 -3.38
C LEU A 19 5.41 -10.60 -3.58
N ILE A 20 4.68 -9.84 -4.41
CA ILE A 20 3.25 -10.02 -4.65
C ILE A 20 2.97 -11.31 -5.44
N GLU A 21 3.70 -11.52 -6.53
CA GLU A 21 3.43 -12.59 -7.50
C GLU A 21 4.05 -13.93 -7.07
N ASP A 22 5.31 -13.91 -6.63
CA ASP A 22 6.14 -15.10 -6.41
C ASP A 22 6.39 -15.39 -4.91
N GLY A 23 6.04 -14.44 -4.03
CA GLY A 23 6.19 -14.53 -2.58
C GLY A 23 7.58 -14.20 -2.05
N GLU A 24 7.69 -14.06 -0.74
CA GLU A 24 8.90 -13.57 -0.05
C GLU A 24 10.14 -14.43 -0.31
N ARG A 25 9.98 -15.76 -0.38
CA ARG A 25 11.12 -16.67 -0.61
C ARG A 25 11.74 -16.51 -1.99
N SER A 26 10.95 -16.15 -2.98
CA SER A 26 11.39 -15.93 -4.36
C SER A 26 12.04 -14.55 -4.56
N ALA A 27 11.87 -13.63 -3.63
CA ALA A 27 12.39 -12.26 -3.71
C ALA A 27 13.89 -12.17 -3.38
N THR A 28 14.69 -12.88 -4.21
CA THR A 28 16.16 -12.88 -4.16
C THR A 28 16.74 -11.69 -4.95
N ILE A 29 17.96 -11.28 -4.64
CA ILE A 29 18.67 -10.23 -5.39
C ILE A 29 18.70 -10.53 -6.90
N ASP A 30 18.95 -11.79 -7.27
CA ASP A 30 19.05 -12.19 -8.69
C ASP A 30 17.67 -12.13 -9.38
N ALA A 31 16.60 -12.59 -8.72
CA ALA A 31 15.24 -12.51 -9.25
C ALA A 31 14.78 -11.06 -9.43
N VAL A 32 15.05 -10.20 -8.44
CA VAL A 32 14.72 -8.77 -8.49
C VAL A 32 15.50 -8.05 -9.57
N ALA A 33 16.80 -8.32 -9.71
CA ALA A 33 17.64 -7.74 -10.76
C ALA A 33 17.14 -8.13 -12.16
N ALA A 34 16.82 -9.43 -12.35
CA ALA A 34 16.23 -9.92 -13.60
C ALA A 34 14.90 -9.26 -13.92
N ARG A 35 13.98 -9.17 -12.95
CA ARG A 35 12.66 -8.51 -13.08
C ARG A 35 12.82 -7.01 -13.39
N ALA A 36 13.75 -6.32 -12.74
CA ALA A 36 14.05 -4.92 -12.97
C ALA A 36 14.77 -4.65 -14.30
N GLY A 37 15.30 -5.67 -14.98
CA GLY A 37 16.11 -5.53 -16.18
C GLY A 37 17.43 -4.78 -15.92
N VAL A 38 18.04 -5.04 -14.76
CA VAL A 38 19.35 -4.50 -14.38
C VAL A 38 20.32 -5.63 -14.07
N THR A 39 21.63 -5.34 -14.08
CA THR A 39 22.62 -6.31 -13.61
C THR A 39 22.58 -6.44 -12.09
N LYS A 40 23.00 -7.59 -11.54
CA LYS A 40 23.14 -7.78 -10.08
C LYS A 40 24.01 -6.70 -9.44
N GLY A 41 25.14 -6.35 -10.09
CA GLY A 41 26.01 -5.27 -9.62
C GLY A 41 25.33 -3.90 -9.63
N GLY A 42 24.50 -3.62 -10.65
CA GLY A 42 23.70 -2.42 -10.74
C GLY A 42 22.63 -2.33 -9.63
N LEU A 43 21.99 -3.46 -9.29
CA LEU A 43 21.10 -3.52 -8.15
C LEU A 43 21.84 -3.28 -6.84
N LEU A 44 22.94 -4.01 -6.61
CA LEU A 44 23.73 -3.91 -5.38
C LEU A 44 24.37 -2.53 -5.17
N TYR A 45 24.58 -1.76 -6.23
CA TYR A 45 24.98 -0.36 -6.12
C TYR A 45 23.91 0.52 -5.43
N HIS A 46 22.62 0.23 -5.67
CA HIS A 46 21.52 0.98 -5.08
C HIS A 46 21.06 0.39 -3.74
N PHE A 47 21.12 -0.93 -3.60
CA PHE A 47 20.67 -1.67 -2.42
C PHE A 47 21.68 -2.76 -2.10
N ALA A 48 22.50 -2.51 -1.08
CA ALA A 48 23.65 -3.38 -0.74
C ALA A 48 23.25 -4.80 -0.29
N SER A 49 21.99 -5.00 0.12
CA SER A 49 21.48 -6.29 0.59
C SER A 49 19.96 -6.41 0.35
N ARG A 50 19.40 -7.58 0.64
CA ARG A 50 17.96 -7.79 0.65
C ARG A 50 17.28 -6.94 1.73
N GLU A 51 17.90 -6.79 2.88
CA GLU A 51 17.42 -5.93 3.97
C GLU A 51 17.32 -4.47 3.51
N ALA A 52 18.30 -3.99 2.75
CA ALA A 52 18.27 -2.64 2.17
C ALA A 52 17.12 -2.46 1.16
N LEU A 53 16.76 -3.52 0.40
CA LEU A 53 15.55 -3.50 -0.44
C LEU A 53 14.26 -3.38 0.40
N VAL A 54 14.18 -4.15 1.49
CA VAL A 54 13.04 -4.06 2.43
C VAL A 54 12.95 -2.67 3.05
N ASP A 55 14.07 -2.13 3.52
CA ASP A 55 14.10 -0.78 4.10
C ASP A 55 13.64 0.27 3.09
N GLY A 56 14.17 0.19 1.86
CA GLY A 56 13.76 1.10 0.78
C GLY A 56 12.28 0.98 0.39
N LEU A 57 11.71 -0.23 0.43
CA LEU A 57 10.28 -0.45 0.20
C LEU A 57 9.44 0.19 1.32
N LEU A 58 9.83 -0.02 2.58
CA LEU A 58 9.12 0.53 3.72
C LEU A 58 9.25 2.05 3.83
N GLU A 59 10.42 2.62 3.46
CA GLU A 59 10.61 4.07 3.34
C GLU A 59 9.66 4.67 2.30
N ARG A 60 9.58 4.06 1.12
CA ARG A 60 8.70 4.53 0.05
C ARG A 60 7.23 4.40 0.42
N LEU A 61 6.85 3.31 1.09
CA LEU A 61 5.50 3.13 1.65
C LEU A 61 5.16 4.24 2.65
N GLU A 62 6.10 4.63 3.51
CA GLU A 62 5.93 5.73 4.46
C GLU A 62 5.74 7.09 3.76
N GLU A 63 6.51 7.36 2.69
CA GLU A 63 6.38 8.59 1.88
C GLU A 63 4.99 8.67 1.25
N LEU A 64 4.60 7.65 0.50
CA LEU A 64 3.30 7.60 -0.18
C LEU A 64 2.13 7.59 0.80
N GLY A 65 2.27 6.90 1.95
CA GLY A 65 1.25 6.91 2.99
C GLY A 65 1.04 8.30 3.61
N ARG A 66 2.09 9.13 3.73
CA ARG A 66 1.94 10.52 4.14
C ARG A 66 1.25 11.38 3.07
N GLU A 67 1.59 11.17 1.81
CA GLU A 67 0.96 11.84 0.67
C GLU A 67 -0.53 11.50 0.59
N ASP A 68 -0.87 10.21 0.74
CA ASP A 68 -2.24 9.71 0.73
C ASP A 68 -3.09 10.30 1.88
N VAL A 69 -2.55 10.32 3.12
CA VAL A 69 -3.23 10.94 4.26
C VAL A 69 -3.43 12.45 4.05
N ALA A 70 -2.47 13.14 3.45
CA ALA A 70 -2.62 14.56 3.11
C ALA A 70 -3.69 14.78 2.03
N ALA A 71 -3.74 13.93 1.00
CA ALA A 71 -4.77 13.95 -0.02
C ALA A 71 -6.15 13.67 0.56
N MET A 72 -6.25 12.67 1.46
CA MET A 72 -7.49 12.34 2.18
C MET A 72 -8.03 13.53 2.97
N ARG A 73 -7.16 14.25 3.72
CA ARG A 73 -7.57 15.45 4.49
C ARG A 73 -8.08 16.60 3.63
N SER A 74 -7.59 16.71 2.38
CA SER A 74 -7.94 17.79 1.45
C SER A 74 -8.93 17.37 0.36
N ALA A 75 -9.44 16.15 0.43
CA ALA A 75 -10.34 15.62 -0.58
C ALA A 75 -11.66 16.41 -0.64
N PRO A 76 -12.07 16.92 -1.81
CA PRO A 76 -13.30 17.72 -1.94
C PRO A 76 -14.57 16.93 -1.62
N GLU A 77 -14.54 15.60 -1.79
CA GLU A 77 -15.62 14.68 -1.43
C GLU A 77 -15.65 14.33 0.06
N GLY A 78 -14.66 14.77 0.82
CA GLY A 78 -14.46 14.44 2.23
C GLY A 78 -13.66 13.16 2.48
N PRO A 79 -13.03 13.03 3.67
CA PRO A 79 -12.17 11.92 4.04
C PRO A 79 -12.80 10.54 3.95
N VAL A 80 -14.05 10.39 4.34
CA VAL A 80 -14.77 9.11 4.32
C VAL A 80 -14.92 8.58 2.89
N GLN A 81 -15.44 9.42 1.99
CA GLN A 81 -15.64 9.02 0.59
C GLN A 81 -14.30 8.79 -0.12
N TYR A 82 -13.29 9.63 0.15
CA TYR A 82 -11.93 9.44 -0.35
C TYR A 82 -11.41 8.07 0.04
N TYR A 83 -11.42 7.74 1.34
CA TYR A 83 -10.89 6.49 1.87
C TYR A 83 -11.57 5.26 1.25
N LEU A 84 -12.90 5.24 1.22
CA LEU A 84 -13.67 4.12 0.66
C LEU A 84 -13.42 3.96 -0.85
N ARG A 85 -13.34 5.07 -1.59
CA ARG A 85 -13.08 5.06 -3.03
C ARG A 85 -11.69 4.54 -3.35
N THR A 86 -10.67 4.97 -2.60
CA THR A 86 -9.28 4.52 -2.80
C THR A 86 -9.05 3.10 -2.29
N SER A 87 -9.88 2.60 -1.38
CA SER A 87 -9.88 1.20 -0.94
C SER A 87 -10.54 0.24 -1.96
N ASP A 88 -11.44 0.72 -2.82
CA ASP A 88 -12.12 -0.07 -3.86
C ASP A 88 -11.42 0.06 -5.22
N VAL A 89 -10.10 -0.12 -5.23
CA VAL A 89 -9.27 0.08 -6.44
C VAL A 89 -9.36 -1.14 -7.34
N SER A 90 -9.85 -0.94 -8.55
CA SER A 90 -9.83 -1.95 -9.62
C SER A 90 -8.51 -1.99 -10.39
N SER A 91 -7.63 -0.99 -10.21
CA SER A 91 -6.31 -0.90 -10.85
C SER A 91 -5.21 -0.73 -9.80
N SER A 92 -4.16 -1.54 -9.93
CA SER A 92 -2.96 -1.43 -9.11
C SER A 92 -2.24 -0.11 -9.39
N ASP A 93 -1.97 0.65 -8.35
CA ASP A 93 -1.06 1.80 -8.35
C ASP A 93 0.17 1.51 -7.47
N GLU A 94 1.17 2.39 -7.52
CA GLU A 94 2.42 2.21 -6.76
C GLU A 94 2.17 2.03 -5.27
N PHE A 95 1.26 2.81 -4.68
CA PHE A 95 0.97 2.76 -3.26
C PHE A 95 0.31 1.44 -2.85
N SER A 96 -0.72 1.01 -3.57
CA SER A 96 -1.39 -0.28 -3.36
C SER A 96 -0.43 -1.46 -3.51
N ASP A 97 0.46 -1.42 -4.52
CA ASP A 97 1.48 -2.45 -4.71
C ASP A 97 2.45 -2.52 -3.51
N LEU A 98 2.86 -1.37 -2.95
CA LEU A 98 3.73 -1.33 -1.78
C LEU A 98 3.03 -1.85 -0.51
N VAL A 99 1.75 -1.51 -0.30
CA VAL A 99 0.94 -2.07 0.80
C VAL A 99 0.87 -3.60 0.67
N MET A 100 0.52 -4.10 -0.52
CA MET A 100 0.46 -5.54 -0.79
C MET A 100 1.81 -6.23 -0.59
N ALA A 101 2.89 -5.66 -1.11
CA ALA A 101 4.23 -6.19 -0.94
C ALA A 101 4.64 -6.25 0.54
N ALA A 102 4.34 -5.20 1.32
CA ALA A 102 4.59 -5.17 2.76
C ALA A 102 3.82 -6.27 3.51
N MET A 103 2.56 -6.53 3.11
CA MET A 103 1.75 -7.62 3.70
C MET A 103 2.31 -9.01 3.37
N ARG A 104 3.09 -9.17 2.28
CA ARG A 104 3.76 -10.44 1.92
C ARG A 104 5.04 -10.70 2.70
N LEU A 105 5.59 -9.70 3.38
CA LEU A 105 6.76 -9.87 4.23
C LEU A 105 6.35 -10.58 5.54
N THR A 106 6.75 -11.83 5.72
CA THR A 106 6.31 -12.70 6.83
C THR A 106 7.45 -13.18 7.74
N GLN A 107 8.70 -13.11 7.25
CA GLN A 107 9.90 -13.54 7.97
C GLN A 107 10.45 -12.40 8.86
N ASP A 108 11.74 -12.23 8.96
CA ASP A 108 12.37 -11.22 9.85
C ASP A 108 11.93 -9.79 9.56
N ALA A 109 11.68 -9.48 8.29
CA ALA A 109 11.15 -8.19 7.85
C ALA A 109 9.67 -7.99 8.24
N GLY A 110 8.92 -9.07 8.49
CA GLY A 110 7.48 -9.01 8.75
C GLY A 110 7.10 -8.20 9.99
N THR A 111 7.95 -8.16 11.02
CA THR A 111 7.70 -7.34 12.21
C THR A 111 7.76 -5.84 11.89
N ARG A 112 8.74 -5.40 11.09
CA ARG A 112 8.88 -3.99 10.66
C ARG A 112 7.77 -3.60 9.70
N ALA A 113 7.45 -4.46 8.74
CA ALA A 113 6.35 -4.24 7.79
C ALA A 113 5.00 -4.11 8.51
N ARG A 114 4.68 -5.02 9.44
CA ARG A 114 3.46 -4.93 10.26
C ARG A 114 3.41 -3.66 11.11
N ALA A 115 4.53 -3.23 11.68
CA ALA A 115 4.59 -1.99 12.44
C ALA A 115 4.33 -0.78 11.55
N GLN A 116 4.85 -0.78 10.31
CA GLN A 116 4.61 0.27 9.33
C GLN A 116 3.15 0.33 8.89
N LEU A 117 2.55 -0.81 8.54
CA LEU A 117 1.14 -0.89 8.15
C LEU A 117 0.20 -0.44 9.28
N ARG A 118 0.49 -0.81 10.54
CA ARG A 118 -0.29 -0.30 11.69
C ARG A 118 -0.16 1.22 11.89
N ARG A 119 1.01 1.79 11.63
CA ARG A 119 1.16 3.27 11.69
C ARG A 119 0.34 3.97 10.60
N LEU A 120 0.32 3.40 9.41
CA LEU A 120 -0.49 3.91 8.31
C LEU A 120 -1.99 3.82 8.64
N GLU A 121 -2.45 2.65 9.09
CA GLU A 121 -3.83 2.44 9.57
C GLU A 121 -4.24 3.45 10.66
N ALA A 122 -3.35 3.67 11.64
CA ALA A 122 -3.61 4.61 12.72
C ALA A 122 -3.81 6.06 12.21
N ARG A 123 -3.07 6.48 11.18
CA ARG A 123 -3.23 7.80 10.57
C ARG A 123 -4.55 7.94 9.82
N TRP A 124 -4.95 6.92 9.05
CA TRP A 124 -6.27 6.92 8.40
C TRP A 124 -7.38 7.00 9.43
N LEU A 125 -7.30 6.17 10.49
CA LEU A 125 -8.28 6.19 11.57
C LEU A 125 -8.36 7.55 12.27
N GLU A 126 -7.23 8.24 12.47
CA GLU A 126 -7.20 9.60 13.03
C GLU A 126 -8.02 10.56 12.17
N VAL A 127 -7.76 10.59 10.85
CA VAL A 127 -8.50 11.46 9.92
C VAL A 127 -9.99 11.12 9.88
N LEU A 128 -10.35 9.85 9.84
CA LEU A 128 -11.74 9.40 9.88
C LEU A 128 -12.43 9.80 11.20
N THR A 129 -11.69 9.69 12.33
CA THR A 129 -12.24 10.07 13.64
C THR A 129 -12.44 11.58 13.75
N GLU A 130 -11.55 12.39 13.22
CA GLU A 130 -11.69 13.85 13.16
C GLU A 130 -12.92 14.28 12.35
N GLU A 131 -13.16 13.61 11.20
CA GLU A 131 -14.30 13.92 10.32
C GLU A 131 -15.63 13.46 10.90
N ILE A 132 -15.70 12.24 11.43
CA ILE A 132 -16.94 11.61 11.87
C ILE A 132 -17.32 12.04 13.31
N GLY A 133 -16.32 12.37 14.15
CA GLY A 133 -16.52 12.71 15.56
C GLY A 133 -16.87 11.53 16.47
N ASP A 134 -16.99 10.31 15.95
CA ASP A 134 -17.26 9.08 16.69
C ASP A 134 -16.22 8.00 16.37
N PRO A 135 -15.36 7.61 17.34
CA PRO A 135 -14.30 6.62 17.10
C PRO A 135 -14.81 5.24 16.70
N ALA A 136 -15.99 4.82 17.13
CA ALA A 136 -16.56 3.52 16.78
C ALA A 136 -17.02 3.50 15.32
N ARG A 137 -17.71 4.57 14.88
CA ARG A 137 -18.13 4.76 13.50
C ARG A 137 -16.92 4.91 12.56
N ALA A 138 -15.89 5.65 12.98
CA ALA A 138 -14.63 5.77 12.23
C ALA A 138 -13.95 4.41 12.04
N ARG A 139 -13.90 3.59 13.10
CA ARG A 139 -13.38 2.22 13.04
C ARG A 139 -14.21 1.35 12.10
N LEU A 140 -15.53 1.51 12.07
CA LEU A 140 -16.41 0.79 11.16
C LEU A 140 -16.08 1.15 9.69
N VAL A 141 -15.94 2.44 9.38
CA VAL A 141 -15.55 2.89 8.03
C VAL A 141 -14.19 2.30 7.62
N LEU A 142 -13.21 2.32 8.54
CA LEU A 142 -11.90 1.73 8.29
C LEU A 142 -12.01 0.24 7.93
N LEU A 143 -12.77 -0.55 8.70
CA LEU A 143 -12.96 -1.98 8.45
C LEU A 143 -13.74 -2.24 7.14
N VAL A 144 -14.64 -1.36 6.74
CA VAL A 144 -15.30 -1.44 5.42
C VAL A 144 -14.28 -1.24 4.30
N GLY A 145 -13.41 -0.23 4.40
CA GLY A 145 -12.34 0.00 3.43
C GLY A 145 -11.37 -1.17 3.34
N ASP A 146 -10.94 -1.72 4.49
CA ASP A 146 -10.10 -2.92 4.53
C ASP A 146 -10.78 -4.11 3.81
N GLY A 147 -12.10 -4.28 4.01
CA GLY A 147 -12.89 -5.29 3.33
C GLY A 147 -12.94 -5.09 1.81
N LEU A 148 -13.17 -3.85 1.35
CA LEU A 148 -13.14 -3.49 -0.07
C LEU A 148 -11.77 -3.80 -0.68
N TYR A 149 -10.69 -3.37 -0.05
CA TYR A 149 -9.33 -3.61 -0.50
C TYR A 149 -9.02 -5.12 -0.58
N TRP A 150 -9.41 -5.90 0.44
CA TRP A 150 -9.26 -7.34 0.45
C TRP A 150 -10.00 -8.03 -0.70
N HIS A 151 -11.24 -7.63 -0.98
CA HIS A 151 -12.02 -8.16 -2.10
C HIS A 151 -11.35 -7.89 -3.45
N GLN A 152 -10.83 -6.69 -3.67
CA GLN A 152 -10.12 -6.35 -4.89
C GLN A 152 -8.82 -7.16 -5.06
N MET A 153 -8.08 -7.35 -3.96
CA MET A 153 -6.89 -8.21 -3.94
C MET A 153 -7.21 -9.65 -4.37
N MET A 154 -8.28 -10.23 -3.81
CA MET A 154 -8.67 -11.62 -4.11
C MET A 154 -9.18 -11.77 -5.54
N ALA A 155 -9.83 -10.77 -6.10
CA ALA A 155 -10.33 -10.74 -7.47
C ALA A 155 -9.21 -10.49 -8.52
N ARG A 156 -7.97 -10.27 -8.10
CA ARG A 156 -6.81 -9.98 -8.98
C ARG A 156 -7.09 -8.85 -9.97
N GLY A 157 -7.74 -7.78 -9.51
CA GLY A 157 -8.08 -6.63 -10.32
C GLY A 157 -9.26 -6.81 -11.29
N GLY A 158 -9.95 -7.96 -11.27
CA GLY A 158 -11.13 -8.26 -12.10
C GLY A 158 -12.46 -8.22 -11.35
N GLY A 159 -12.47 -7.78 -10.08
CA GLY A 159 -13.68 -7.67 -9.28
C GLY A 159 -14.53 -6.46 -9.66
N ALA A 160 -15.88 -6.65 -9.65
CA ALA A 160 -16.80 -5.51 -9.74
C ALA A 160 -16.67 -4.64 -8.47
N SER A 161 -16.75 -3.31 -8.64
CA SER A 161 -16.78 -2.37 -7.51
C SER A 161 -17.92 -2.71 -6.55
N GLN A 162 -17.58 -2.89 -5.27
CA GLN A 162 -18.55 -3.08 -4.19
C GLN A 162 -19.01 -1.74 -3.59
N LEU A 163 -18.21 -0.70 -3.79
CA LEU A 163 -18.41 0.62 -3.19
C LEU A 163 -19.80 1.19 -3.50
N ARG A 164 -20.25 1.10 -4.76
CA ARG A 164 -21.56 1.63 -5.17
C ARG A 164 -22.73 1.04 -4.37
N ALA A 165 -22.64 -0.22 -3.97
CA ALA A 165 -23.66 -0.89 -3.18
C ALA A 165 -23.56 -0.56 -1.68
N ILE A 166 -22.35 -0.31 -1.19
CA ILE A 166 -22.07 -0.13 0.24
C ILE A 166 -22.19 1.35 0.67
N LEU A 167 -21.79 2.28 -0.18
CA LEU A 167 -21.71 3.70 0.16
C LEU A 167 -22.99 4.28 0.75
N PRO A 168 -24.19 4.04 0.17
CA PRO A 168 -25.45 4.57 0.77
C PRO A 168 -25.71 4.05 2.18
N VAL A 169 -25.33 2.78 2.46
CA VAL A 169 -25.50 2.18 3.78
C VAL A 169 -24.53 2.79 4.78
N VAL A 170 -23.29 3.06 4.36
CA VAL A 170 -22.31 3.74 5.23
C VAL A 170 -22.78 5.17 5.53
N GLU A 171 -23.27 5.90 4.54
CA GLU A 171 -23.79 7.27 4.73
C GLU A 171 -24.98 7.29 5.71
N GLU A 172 -25.91 6.34 5.60
CA GLU A 172 -27.04 6.20 6.54
C GLU A 172 -26.56 5.90 7.98
N LEU A 173 -25.53 5.05 8.13
CA LEU A 173 -24.96 4.73 9.45
C LEU A 173 -24.19 5.89 10.09
N LEU A 174 -23.69 6.81 9.28
CA LEU A 174 -22.98 7.99 9.77
C LEU A 174 -23.92 9.14 10.15
N GLY A 175 -25.15 9.15 9.63
CA GLY A 175 -26.22 10.09 9.99
C GLY A 175 -26.15 11.38 9.31
#